data_686773571382e28a2c03b3a138db6db5
#
_entry.id   686773571382e28a2c03b3a138db6db5
#
_cell.length_a   1.000
_cell.length_b   1.000
_cell.length_c   1.000
_cell.angle_alpha   90.00
_cell.angle_beta   90.00
_cell.angle_gamma   90.00
#
_symmetry.space_group_name_H-M   'P 1'
#
loop_
_entity.id
_entity.type
_entity.pdbx_description
1 polymer ?
#
loop_
_entity_poly.entity_id
_entity_poly.type
_entity_poly.pdbx_seq_one_letter_code
_entity_poly.pdbx_strand_id
1 'polypeptide(L)'
;NLEALLADDNGVAIANTPTHTQMIEANTTMVEAKTNGSNAGTRKRVAVIGLTGAITKYGNWYTPGMVDYADYMHELDQDASVAGTVLMVDSPGGSATGMFHMVEEMAKMNKPIVIVVDGQAASAAMGISAAADKIMLLNEKSQVGSIGTIISFVSIKGYYEKQGAKVIEVYASRSIDKNKDLRDAEKGDMTALQALTDKYNDIFIADVARNRGLDAEKSPVFTGKMYWGQEAISVGLADGIGGIPEAIQEVLRLSEASEGTNTQNTNTEIINQKPDSMKFKAMWTALIALFAFSAAKPEETEVTDEHLAKIDETITSLTASLKVAEEKVTALTSQVATLTTENTELKAKSQPIITTKGADAPIDTNTDSDWNNEFSGKIGTLAKKYL
;
A
#
# COMPACT_ATOMS: atom_id res chain seq x y z
N ASN A 1 8.72 36.63 12.74
CA ASN A 1 8.52 36.47 11.32
C ASN A 1 9.48 35.38 10.82
N LEU A 2 8.95 34.22 10.49
CA LEU A 2 9.75 33.03 10.11
C LEU A 2 10.59 33.29 8.84
N GLU A 3 10.10 34.13 7.95
CA GLU A 3 10.79 34.55 6.72
C GLU A 3 12.11 35.31 6.97
N ALA A 4 12.21 36.02 8.10
CA ALA A 4 13.43 36.75 8.45
C ALA A 4 14.52 35.84 9.05
N LEU A 5 14.18 34.64 9.47
CA LEU A 5 15.10 33.62 10.00
C LEU A 5 15.69 32.73 8.88
N LEU A 6 15.15 32.82 7.68
CA LEU A 6 15.55 32.01 6.52
C LEU A 6 16.35 32.85 5.47
N ALA A 7 16.83 34.02 5.83
CA ALA A 7 17.76 34.78 5.00
C ALA A 7 19.20 34.51 5.46
N ASP A 8 20.11 34.38 4.50
CA ASP A 8 21.55 34.38 4.81
C ASP A 8 22.02 35.75 5.35
N ASP A 9 23.25 35.82 5.86
CA ASP A 9 23.84 37.04 6.41
C ASP A 9 23.91 38.21 5.41
N ASN A 10 23.60 37.98 4.12
CA ASN A 10 23.53 38.98 3.06
C ASN A 10 22.08 39.36 2.71
N GLY A 11 21.08 38.89 3.44
CA GLY A 11 19.66 39.17 3.21
C GLY A 11 19.10 38.47 1.96
N VAL A 12 19.85 37.53 1.40
CA VAL A 12 19.34 36.66 0.34
C VAL A 12 18.47 35.63 1.01
N ALA A 13 17.16 35.72 0.79
CA ALA A 13 16.26 34.67 1.22
C ALA A 13 16.85 33.34 0.71
N ILE A 14 16.91 32.33 1.59
CA ILE A 14 17.11 30.94 1.16
C ILE A 14 15.81 30.57 0.43
N ALA A 15 15.58 31.33 -0.63
CA ALA A 15 14.47 31.16 -1.54
C ALA A 15 14.76 29.91 -2.34
N ASN A 16 13.86 28.94 -2.22
CA ASN A 16 13.68 27.75 -3.05
C ASN A 16 14.08 26.39 -2.44
N THR A 17 14.04 26.21 -1.13
CA THR A 17 13.78 24.86 -0.65
C THR A 17 12.30 24.59 -0.93
N PRO A 18 11.94 23.63 -1.81
CA PRO A 18 10.55 23.33 -2.08
C PRO A 18 9.86 22.89 -0.81
N THR A 19 8.61 23.26 -0.61
CA THR A 19 7.79 22.73 0.48
C THR A 19 7.58 21.21 0.27
N HIS A 20 7.25 20.47 1.32
CA HIS A 20 6.94 19.04 1.20
C HIS A 20 5.82 18.79 0.20
N THR A 21 4.78 19.63 0.19
CA THR A 21 3.70 19.58 -0.81
C THR A 21 4.27 19.70 -2.23
N GLN A 22 5.12 20.68 -2.49
CA GLN A 22 5.77 20.83 -3.81
C GLN A 22 6.65 19.64 -4.19
N MET A 23 7.30 18.98 -3.22
CA MET A 23 8.08 17.77 -3.47
C MET A 23 7.16 16.59 -3.84
N ILE A 24 5.99 16.45 -3.20
CA ILE A 24 5.02 15.42 -3.53
C ILE A 24 4.38 15.72 -4.88
N GLU A 25 4.01 16.98 -5.17
CA GLU A 25 3.48 17.40 -6.46
C GLU A 25 4.46 17.11 -7.60
N ALA A 26 5.76 17.37 -7.39
CA ALA A 26 6.80 17.07 -8.39
C ALA A 26 6.93 15.56 -8.67
N ASN A 27 6.56 14.71 -7.69
CA ASN A 27 6.52 13.26 -7.82
C ASN A 27 5.11 12.74 -8.18
N THR A 28 4.16 13.63 -8.48
CA THR A 28 2.79 13.29 -8.84
C THR A 28 2.57 13.52 -10.32
N THR A 29 2.00 12.52 -11.00
CA THR A 29 1.54 12.63 -12.38
C THR A 29 0.01 12.59 -12.40
N MET A 30 -0.63 13.66 -12.90
CA MET A 30 -2.06 13.69 -13.14
C MET A 30 -2.36 13.10 -14.51
N VAL A 31 -3.04 11.96 -14.56
CA VAL A 31 -3.40 11.26 -15.80
C VAL A 31 -4.86 11.50 -16.12
N GLU A 32 -5.14 12.08 -17.30
CA GLU A 32 -6.51 12.18 -17.81
C GLU A 32 -6.95 10.85 -18.39
N ALA A 33 -8.07 10.32 -17.92
CA ALA A 33 -8.65 9.11 -18.43
C ALA A 33 -10.15 9.28 -18.68
N LYS A 34 -10.68 8.51 -19.66
CA LYS A 34 -12.10 8.47 -19.96
C LYS A 34 -12.78 7.42 -19.09
N THR A 35 -13.93 7.77 -18.54
CA THR A 35 -14.79 6.83 -17.85
C THR A 35 -15.51 5.94 -18.85
N ASN A 36 -15.71 4.66 -18.50
CA ASN A 36 -16.28 3.64 -19.38
C ASN A 36 -17.71 3.21 -18.99
N GLY A 37 -18.23 3.68 -17.85
CA GLY A 37 -19.52 3.27 -17.30
C GLY A 37 -20.70 4.14 -17.73
N SER A 38 -21.65 4.34 -16.82
CA SER A 38 -22.86 5.19 -17.02
C SER A 38 -22.52 6.64 -17.38
N ASN A 39 -21.32 7.10 -17.04
CA ASN A 39 -20.74 8.41 -17.37
C ASN A 39 -19.76 8.33 -18.55
N ALA A 40 -19.94 7.37 -19.47
CA ALA A 40 -19.04 7.17 -20.60
C ALA A 40 -18.79 8.48 -21.39
N GLY A 41 -17.51 8.81 -21.56
CA GLY A 41 -17.07 10.03 -22.24
C GLY A 41 -16.72 11.21 -21.32
N THR A 42 -17.03 11.16 -20.03
CA THR A 42 -16.54 12.14 -19.07
C THR A 42 -15.04 11.91 -18.84
N ARG A 43 -14.26 12.97 -18.82
CA ARG A 43 -12.84 12.89 -18.48
C ARG A 43 -12.69 13.17 -16.99
N LYS A 44 -12.01 12.26 -16.30
CA LYS A 44 -11.55 12.47 -14.93
C LYS A 44 -10.03 12.30 -14.86
N ARG A 45 -9.43 12.89 -13.85
CA ARG A 45 -7.99 12.75 -13.57
C ARG A 45 -7.79 11.68 -12.52
N VAL A 46 -6.72 10.91 -12.65
CA VAL A 46 -6.21 10.00 -11.62
C VAL A 46 -4.84 10.50 -11.20
N ALA A 47 -4.63 10.70 -9.92
CA ALA A 47 -3.34 11.10 -9.38
C ALA A 47 -2.44 9.87 -9.21
N VAL A 48 -1.26 9.87 -9.80
CA VAL A 48 -0.23 8.83 -9.63
C VAL A 48 0.90 9.43 -8.80
N ILE A 49 1.03 8.99 -7.55
CA ILE A 49 1.95 9.54 -6.55
C ILE A 49 3.03 8.51 -6.23
N GLY A 50 4.31 8.92 -6.22
CA GLY A 50 5.42 8.08 -5.78
C GLY A 50 5.59 8.11 -4.26
N LEU A 51 5.64 6.94 -3.62
CA LEU A 51 5.99 6.75 -2.21
C LEU A 51 7.24 5.87 -2.13
N THR A 52 8.41 6.49 -2.02
CA THR A 52 9.69 5.81 -2.10
C THR A 52 10.56 6.06 -0.87
N GLY A 53 11.39 5.08 -0.52
CA GLY A 53 12.35 5.19 0.58
C GLY A 53 11.76 4.96 1.96
N ALA A 54 12.45 5.41 3.00
CA ALA A 54 12.07 5.17 4.39
C ALA A 54 10.85 5.98 4.82
N ILE A 55 9.89 5.33 5.46
CA ILE A 55 8.69 5.97 6.01
C ILE A 55 9.02 6.69 7.31
N THR A 56 8.69 7.97 7.39
CA THR A 56 8.75 8.80 8.59
C THR A 56 7.38 9.44 8.85
N LYS A 57 7.07 9.76 10.10
CA LYS A 57 5.81 10.46 10.41
C LYS A 57 5.84 11.90 9.89
N TYR A 58 6.92 12.61 10.19
CA TYR A 58 7.15 13.98 9.74
C TYR A 58 8.29 13.98 8.73
N GLY A 59 8.22 14.87 7.78
CA GLY A 59 9.26 15.06 6.79
C GLY A 59 10.56 15.64 7.37
N ASN A 60 11.57 15.71 6.55
CA ASN A 60 12.81 16.42 6.81
C ASN A 60 13.13 17.34 5.61
N TRP A 61 14.25 18.06 5.64
CA TRP A 61 14.62 19.02 4.60
C TRP A 61 14.56 18.47 3.16
N TYR A 62 14.61 17.17 2.97
CA TYR A 62 14.75 16.53 1.65
C TYR A 62 13.63 15.56 1.31
N THR A 63 12.84 15.13 2.29
CA THR A 63 11.82 14.11 2.09
C THR A 63 10.54 14.45 2.85
N PRO A 64 9.36 14.36 2.21
CA PRO A 64 8.07 14.44 2.88
C PRO A 64 7.87 13.30 3.89
N GLY A 65 7.08 13.54 4.94
CA GLY A 65 6.61 12.52 5.86
C GLY A 65 5.18 12.09 5.56
N MET A 66 4.68 11.13 6.32
CA MET A 66 3.32 10.61 6.11
C MET A 66 2.22 11.63 6.43
N VAL A 67 2.50 12.63 7.27
CA VAL A 67 1.59 13.76 7.48
C VAL A 67 1.43 14.56 6.18
N ASP A 68 2.53 14.87 5.52
CA ASP A 68 2.51 15.66 4.28
C ASP A 68 1.81 14.89 3.14
N TYR A 69 2.05 13.57 3.04
CA TYR A 69 1.36 12.71 2.06
C TYR A 69 -0.15 12.64 2.33
N ALA A 70 -0.55 12.50 3.59
CA ALA A 70 -1.96 12.46 3.97
C ALA A 70 -2.67 13.76 3.64
N ASP A 71 -2.08 14.91 3.97
CA ASP A 71 -2.63 16.23 3.68
C ASP A 71 -2.82 16.42 2.17
N TYR A 72 -1.81 16.09 1.37
CA TYR A 72 -1.90 16.17 -0.09
C TYR A 72 -2.96 15.24 -0.68
N MET A 73 -3.06 14.01 -0.17
CA MET A 73 -4.08 13.06 -0.62
C MET A 73 -5.49 13.50 -0.22
N HIS A 74 -5.65 14.17 0.92
CA HIS A 74 -6.94 14.78 1.28
C HIS A 74 -7.34 15.91 0.33
N GLU A 75 -6.41 16.74 -0.12
CA GLU A 75 -6.67 17.76 -1.14
C GLU A 75 -7.18 17.12 -2.45
N LEU A 76 -6.56 16.02 -2.88
CA LEU A 76 -6.99 15.25 -4.05
C LEU A 76 -8.36 14.57 -3.84
N ASP A 77 -8.65 14.11 -2.62
CA ASP A 77 -9.95 13.53 -2.26
C ASP A 77 -11.08 14.56 -2.38
N GLN A 78 -10.82 15.82 -2.09
CA GLN A 78 -11.80 16.92 -2.21
C GLN A 78 -11.94 17.47 -3.64
N ASP A 79 -10.97 17.26 -4.54
CA ASP A 79 -11.02 17.78 -5.92
C ASP A 79 -11.99 16.96 -6.78
N ALA A 80 -13.13 17.53 -7.13
CA ALA A 80 -14.18 16.87 -7.92
C ALA A 80 -13.71 16.34 -9.29
N SER A 81 -12.62 16.89 -9.84
CA SER A 81 -12.04 16.46 -11.12
C SER A 81 -11.17 15.20 -10.99
N VAL A 82 -10.79 14.80 -9.76
CA VAL A 82 -9.98 13.62 -9.46
C VAL A 82 -10.90 12.44 -9.15
N ALA A 83 -10.68 11.31 -9.82
CA ALA A 83 -11.42 10.07 -9.60
C ALA A 83 -10.88 9.26 -8.42
N GLY A 84 -9.59 9.37 -8.14
CA GLY A 84 -8.90 8.65 -7.08
C GLY A 84 -7.37 8.68 -7.28
N THR A 85 -6.67 7.88 -6.50
CA THR A 85 -5.21 7.92 -6.40
C THR A 85 -4.59 6.55 -6.66
N VAL A 86 -3.50 6.53 -7.40
CA VAL A 86 -2.56 5.40 -7.49
C VAL A 86 -1.32 5.77 -6.69
N LEU A 87 -0.96 5.00 -5.67
CA LEU A 87 0.33 5.11 -4.99
C LEU A 87 1.31 4.09 -5.56
N MET A 88 2.41 4.57 -6.14
CA MET A 88 3.54 3.75 -6.52
C MET A 88 4.47 3.59 -5.33
N VAL A 89 4.63 2.38 -4.84
CA VAL A 89 5.36 2.09 -3.61
C VAL A 89 6.64 1.32 -3.89
N ASP A 90 7.78 1.89 -3.46
CA ASP A 90 9.06 1.18 -3.31
C ASP A 90 9.71 1.60 -1.98
N SER A 91 9.39 0.88 -0.92
CA SER A 91 9.78 1.27 0.43
C SER A 91 10.10 0.08 1.33
N PRO A 92 11.19 0.13 2.09
CA PRO A 92 11.53 -0.86 3.10
C PRO A 92 10.66 -0.73 4.36
N GLY A 93 9.78 0.27 4.43
CA GLY A 93 9.04 0.63 5.63
C GLY A 93 9.75 1.71 6.47
N GLY A 94 9.50 1.71 7.78
CA GLY A 94 10.07 2.72 8.68
C GLY A 94 9.25 2.91 9.94
N SER A 95 8.89 4.16 10.24
CA SER A 95 8.20 4.55 11.48
C SER A 95 6.80 3.92 11.60
N ALA A 96 6.56 3.14 12.66
CA ALA A 96 5.25 2.62 12.99
C ALA A 96 4.22 3.74 13.20
N THR A 97 4.61 4.84 13.87
CA THR A 97 3.70 5.98 14.10
C THR A 97 3.37 6.74 12.81
N GLY A 98 4.28 6.74 11.83
CA GLY A 98 4.00 7.27 10.49
C GLY A 98 3.01 6.38 9.73
N MET A 99 3.19 5.07 9.79
CA MET A 99 2.27 4.09 9.21
C MET A 99 0.86 4.23 9.80
N PHE A 100 0.72 4.21 11.12
CA PHE A 100 -0.58 4.33 11.79
C PHE A 100 -1.32 5.60 11.40
N HIS A 101 -0.59 6.73 11.38
CA HIS A 101 -1.18 8.00 10.94
C HIS A 101 -1.73 7.89 9.51
N MET A 102 -0.92 7.41 8.57
CA MET A 102 -1.33 7.29 7.16
C MET A 102 -2.52 6.35 6.98
N VAL A 103 -2.53 5.20 7.66
CA VAL A 103 -3.64 4.24 7.63
C VAL A 103 -4.95 4.87 8.16
N GLU A 104 -4.87 5.64 9.26
CA GLU A 104 -6.02 6.35 9.81
C GLU A 104 -6.53 7.43 8.86
N GLU A 105 -5.65 8.17 8.18
CA GLU A 105 -6.05 9.21 7.23
C GLU A 105 -6.63 8.62 5.94
N MET A 106 -6.03 7.56 5.39
CA MET A 106 -6.58 6.83 4.24
C MET A 106 -8.00 6.30 4.51
N ALA A 107 -8.27 5.83 5.72
CA ALA A 107 -9.59 5.33 6.10
C ALA A 107 -10.69 6.41 6.10
N LYS A 108 -10.34 7.70 6.09
CA LYS A 108 -11.28 8.84 6.03
C LYS A 108 -11.55 9.30 4.59
N MET A 109 -10.75 8.86 3.63
CA MET A 109 -10.89 9.23 2.22
C MET A 109 -12.05 8.50 1.58
N ASN A 110 -12.72 9.16 0.64
CA ASN A 110 -13.91 8.64 -0.03
C ASN A 110 -13.59 8.08 -1.41
N LYS A 111 -12.51 8.55 -2.02
CA LYS A 111 -12.09 8.13 -3.36
C LYS A 111 -11.18 6.92 -3.31
N PRO A 112 -11.24 6.06 -4.33
CA PRO A 112 -10.44 4.85 -4.37
C PRO A 112 -8.94 5.13 -4.39
N ILE A 113 -8.21 4.28 -3.66
CA ILE A 113 -6.76 4.26 -3.59
C ILE A 113 -6.29 2.88 -4.05
N VAL A 114 -5.46 2.85 -5.09
CA VAL A 114 -4.83 1.63 -5.61
C VAL A 114 -3.33 1.71 -5.44
N ILE A 115 -2.73 0.67 -4.90
CA ILE A 115 -1.27 0.54 -4.77
C ILE A 115 -0.69 -0.17 -5.98
N VAL A 116 0.44 0.32 -6.50
CA VAL A 116 1.34 -0.42 -7.39
C VAL A 116 2.69 -0.57 -6.71
N VAL A 117 3.09 -1.79 -6.40
CA VAL A 117 4.37 -2.07 -5.78
C VAL A 117 5.44 -2.21 -6.86
N ASP A 118 6.33 -1.21 -6.95
CA ASP A 118 7.49 -1.20 -7.85
C ASP A 118 8.77 -1.47 -7.04
N GLY A 119 9.14 -2.72 -6.90
CA GLY A 119 10.22 -3.15 -6.01
C GLY A 119 9.67 -3.81 -4.74
N GLN A 120 9.46 -3.04 -3.68
CA GLN A 120 8.98 -3.61 -2.41
C GLN A 120 7.99 -2.70 -1.67
N ALA A 121 7.04 -3.33 -0.96
CA ALA A 121 6.27 -2.71 0.10
C ALA A 121 6.47 -3.53 1.39
N ALA A 122 7.49 -3.15 2.18
CA ALA A 122 7.88 -3.90 3.36
C ALA A 122 7.50 -3.18 4.66
N SER A 123 7.18 -3.93 5.71
CA SER A 123 6.93 -3.40 7.07
C SER A 123 5.88 -2.28 7.06
N ALA A 124 6.20 -1.07 7.52
CA ALA A 124 5.27 0.07 7.54
C ALA A 124 4.67 0.37 6.14
N ALA A 125 5.42 0.15 5.05
CA ALA A 125 4.89 0.31 3.70
C ALA A 125 3.84 -0.74 3.36
N MET A 126 3.98 -1.98 3.84
CA MET A 126 2.95 -3.00 3.71
C MET A 126 1.70 -2.64 4.52
N GLY A 127 1.87 -2.07 5.72
CA GLY A 127 0.74 -1.58 6.53
C GLY A 127 -0.07 -0.51 5.82
N ILE A 128 0.60 0.47 5.22
CA ILE A 128 -0.03 1.51 4.40
C ILE A 128 -0.70 0.89 3.18
N SER A 129 0.01 0.01 2.46
CA SER A 129 -0.54 -0.66 1.27
C SER A 129 -1.78 -1.48 1.59
N ALA A 130 -1.82 -2.14 2.75
CA ALA A 130 -2.97 -2.93 3.18
C ALA A 130 -4.24 -2.11 3.41
N ALA A 131 -4.12 -0.80 3.64
CA ALA A 131 -5.25 0.11 3.84
C ALA A 131 -5.91 0.58 2.51
N ALA A 132 -5.29 0.29 1.37
CA ALA A 132 -5.82 0.64 0.05
C ALA A 132 -6.89 -0.36 -0.42
N ASP A 133 -7.70 0.06 -1.40
CA ASP A 133 -8.74 -0.78 -2.01
C ASP A 133 -8.17 -1.95 -2.81
N LYS A 134 -7.00 -1.75 -3.43
CA LYS A 134 -6.29 -2.77 -4.21
C LYS A 134 -4.79 -2.64 -4.11
N ILE A 135 -4.10 -3.77 -4.15
CA ILE A 135 -2.65 -3.87 -4.21
C ILE A 135 -2.26 -4.66 -5.45
N MET A 136 -1.59 -3.99 -6.38
CA MET A 136 -1.01 -4.62 -7.57
C MET A 136 0.51 -4.69 -7.45
N LEU A 137 1.07 -5.79 -7.86
CA LEU A 137 2.52 -5.95 -8.01
C LEU A 137 2.90 -5.59 -9.44
N LEU A 138 3.87 -4.71 -9.65
CA LEU A 138 4.29 -4.32 -11.00
C LEU A 138 4.73 -5.53 -11.83
N ASN A 139 5.36 -6.51 -11.18
CA ASN A 139 5.81 -7.76 -11.81
C ASN A 139 6.09 -8.86 -10.75
N GLU A 140 6.46 -10.05 -11.23
CA GLU A 140 6.76 -11.22 -10.40
C GLU A 140 7.95 -11.02 -9.41
N LYS A 141 8.73 -9.97 -9.57
CA LYS A 141 9.87 -9.64 -8.71
C LYS A 141 9.51 -8.66 -7.60
N SER A 142 8.34 -8.03 -7.67
CA SER A 142 7.84 -7.16 -6.62
C SER A 142 7.55 -7.96 -5.36
N GLN A 143 7.85 -7.37 -4.20
CA GLN A 143 7.77 -8.02 -2.89
C GLN A 143 6.87 -7.26 -1.94
N VAL A 144 6.16 -7.99 -1.09
CA VAL A 144 5.35 -7.45 -0.01
C VAL A 144 5.50 -8.26 1.26
N GLY A 145 5.30 -7.65 2.42
CA GLY A 145 5.36 -8.37 3.69
C GLY A 145 6.21 -7.67 4.75
N SER A 146 7.11 -8.41 5.39
CA SER A 146 7.85 -7.90 6.57
C SER A 146 6.91 -7.33 7.64
N ILE A 147 5.74 -7.96 7.81
CA ILE A 147 4.76 -7.54 8.82
C ILE A 147 5.29 -7.93 10.18
N GLY A 148 5.82 -6.95 10.88
CA GLY A 148 6.46 -7.13 12.17
C GLY A 148 7.09 -5.84 12.68
N THR A 149 7.27 -5.74 13.98
CA THR A 149 7.82 -4.57 14.65
C THR A 149 9.13 -4.92 15.32
N ILE A 150 10.10 -4.03 15.22
CA ILE A 150 11.38 -4.12 15.92
C ILE A 150 11.66 -2.82 16.68
N ILE A 151 12.28 -2.94 17.85
CA ILE A 151 12.94 -1.82 18.52
C ILE A 151 14.43 -2.14 18.57
N SER A 152 15.25 -1.24 18.05
CA SER A 152 16.70 -1.36 18.11
C SER A 152 17.32 -0.08 18.64
N PHE A 153 18.30 -0.22 19.54
CA PHE A 153 19.08 0.90 20.04
C PHE A 153 20.53 0.45 20.29
N VAL A 154 21.43 1.42 20.28
CA VAL A 154 22.83 1.18 20.60
C VAL A 154 23.14 1.86 21.93
N SER A 155 23.54 1.08 22.94
CA SER A 155 24.06 1.66 24.19
C SER A 155 25.52 2.06 24.00
N ILE A 156 25.78 3.34 24.06
CA ILE A 156 27.13 3.92 23.97
C ILE A 156 27.72 4.28 25.34
N LYS A 157 26.97 4.02 26.41
CA LYS A 157 27.37 4.35 27.79
C LYS A 157 28.72 3.73 28.18
N GLY A 158 28.89 2.43 27.97
CA GLY A 158 30.14 1.73 28.26
C GLY A 158 31.33 2.22 27.43
N TYR A 159 31.10 2.76 26.23
CA TYR A 159 32.13 3.40 25.44
C TYR A 159 32.62 4.69 26.10
N TYR A 160 31.70 5.58 26.50
CA TYR A 160 32.03 6.84 27.17
C TYR A 160 32.70 6.61 28.54
N GLU A 161 32.24 5.62 29.30
CA GLU A 161 32.85 5.25 30.57
C GLU A 161 34.32 4.81 30.41
N LYS A 162 34.63 4.03 29.37
CA LYS A 162 35.99 3.64 29.02
C LYS A 162 36.91 4.82 28.63
N GLN A 163 36.31 5.90 28.11
CA GLN A 163 37.01 7.15 27.79
C GLN A 163 37.12 8.10 29.02
N GLY A 164 36.73 7.65 30.21
CA GLY A 164 36.81 8.42 31.45
C GLY A 164 35.62 9.37 31.64
N ALA A 165 34.62 9.34 30.78
CA ALA A 165 33.37 10.13 30.96
C ALA A 165 32.44 9.40 31.92
N LYS A 166 31.67 10.15 32.71
CA LYS A 166 30.62 9.61 33.57
C LYS A 166 29.27 10.16 33.14
N VAL A 167 28.38 9.26 32.74
CA VAL A 167 26.99 9.64 32.43
C VAL A 167 26.23 9.75 33.76
N ILE A 168 25.68 10.95 34.05
CA ILE A 168 24.93 11.24 35.26
C ILE A 168 23.51 11.63 34.84
N GLU A 169 22.51 10.89 35.31
CA GLU A 169 21.11 11.18 35.10
C GLU A 169 20.41 11.40 36.42
N VAL A 170 19.64 12.48 36.50
CA VAL A 170 18.84 12.80 37.68
C VAL A 170 17.38 12.88 37.29
N TYR A 171 16.57 12.04 37.88
CA TYR A 171 15.14 11.98 37.67
C TYR A 171 14.39 12.71 38.80
N ALA A 172 13.31 13.41 38.45
CA ALA A 172 12.43 13.95 39.45
C ALA A 172 11.82 12.83 40.31
N SER A 173 11.62 13.07 41.60
CA SER A 173 11.17 12.04 42.57
C SER A 173 9.86 11.35 42.19
N ARG A 174 9.00 12.05 41.43
CA ARG A 174 7.71 11.52 40.93
C ARG A 174 7.81 10.86 39.53
N SER A 175 8.95 10.94 38.85
CA SER A 175 9.16 10.44 37.48
C SER A 175 9.95 9.12 37.47
N ILE A 176 9.60 8.20 38.35
CA ILE A 176 10.31 6.94 38.56
C ILE A 176 10.31 6.02 37.32
N ASP A 177 9.26 6.11 36.52
CA ASP A 177 9.08 5.28 35.32
C ASP A 177 9.61 5.96 34.05
N LYS A 178 10.11 7.19 34.11
CA LYS A 178 10.64 7.88 32.93
C LYS A 178 11.87 7.16 32.39
N ASN A 179 11.80 6.73 31.10
CA ASN A 179 12.83 5.92 30.43
C ASN A 179 13.22 4.64 31.20
N LYS A 180 12.31 4.11 32.03
CA LYS A 180 12.57 2.93 32.85
C LYS A 180 12.83 1.72 31.99
N ASP A 181 12.10 1.54 30.93
CA ASP A 181 12.23 0.51 29.91
C ASP A 181 13.65 0.46 29.31
N LEU A 182 14.18 1.60 28.89
CA LEU A 182 15.54 1.73 28.37
C LEU A 182 16.61 1.49 29.45
N ARG A 183 16.39 2.03 30.66
CA ARG A 183 17.34 1.84 31.80
C ARG A 183 17.41 0.39 32.26
N ASP A 184 16.30 -0.32 32.22
CA ASP A 184 16.24 -1.72 32.59
C ASP A 184 16.86 -2.59 31.49
N ALA A 185 16.63 -2.24 30.21
CA ALA A 185 17.28 -2.88 29.08
C ALA A 185 18.80 -2.73 29.09
N GLU A 186 19.34 -1.57 29.48
CA GLU A 186 20.79 -1.38 29.68
C GLU A 186 21.36 -2.29 30.77
N LYS A 187 20.56 -2.75 31.73
CA LYS A 187 20.92 -3.72 32.75
C LYS A 187 20.67 -5.18 32.36
N GLY A 188 20.13 -5.39 31.15
CA GLY A 188 19.81 -6.73 30.59
C GLY A 188 18.36 -7.16 30.77
N ASP A 189 17.49 -6.34 31.38
CA ASP A 189 16.06 -6.63 31.49
C ASP A 189 15.28 -6.02 30.30
N MET A 190 14.94 -6.86 29.31
CA MET A 190 14.22 -6.46 28.09
C MET A 190 12.70 -6.54 28.22
N THR A 191 12.15 -6.92 29.39
CA THR A 191 10.73 -7.23 29.56
C THR A 191 9.81 -6.10 29.13
N ALA A 192 10.10 -4.87 29.53
CA ALA A 192 9.26 -3.72 29.20
C ALA A 192 9.36 -3.32 27.72
N LEU A 193 10.58 -3.40 27.13
CA LEU A 193 10.76 -3.15 25.70
C LEU A 193 10.12 -4.24 24.83
N GLN A 194 10.18 -5.51 25.26
CA GLN A 194 9.48 -6.58 24.57
C GLN A 194 7.98 -6.34 24.57
N ALA A 195 7.38 -6.06 25.73
CA ALA A 195 5.96 -5.77 25.84
C ALA A 195 5.52 -4.56 24.98
N LEU A 196 6.37 -3.52 24.89
CA LEU A 196 6.11 -2.38 24.01
C LEU A 196 6.16 -2.78 22.53
N THR A 197 7.16 -3.57 22.14
CA THR A 197 7.33 -4.08 20.78
C THR A 197 6.13 -4.94 20.36
N ASP A 198 5.71 -5.86 21.24
CA ASP A 198 4.56 -6.73 21.02
C ASP A 198 3.28 -5.91 20.85
N LYS A 199 3.07 -4.89 21.67
CA LYS A 199 1.91 -4.00 21.54
C LYS A 199 1.84 -3.30 20.17
N TYR A 200 2.95 -2.77 19.67
CA TYR A 200 3.01 -2.18 18.33
C TYR A 200 2.74 -3.23 17.24
N ASN A 201 3.28 -4.42 17.43
CA ASN A 201 3.10 -5.53 16.51
C ASN A 201 1.65 -6.00 16.45
N ASP A 202 0.97 -6.12 17.58
CA ASP A 202 -0.43 -6.51 17.66
C ASP A 202 -1.34 -5.52 16.93
N ILE A 203 -1.10 -4.21 17.08
CA ILE A 203 -1.83 -3.18 16.34
C ILE A 203 -1.60 -3.33 14.83
N PHE A 204 -0.35 -3.51 14.42
CA PHE A 204 0.00 -3.67 13.02
C PHE A 204 -0.65 -4.91 12.40
N ILE A 205 -0.56 -6.06 13.07
CA ILE A 205 -1.21 -7.31 12.63
C ILE A 205 -2.72 -7.11 12.52
N ALA A 206 -3.36 -6.51 13.53
CA ALA A 206 -4.80 -6.29 13.54
C ALA A 206 -5.25 -5.40 12.37
N ASP A 207 -4.50 -4.35 12.05
CA ASP A 207 -4.81 -3.47 10.92
C ASP A 207 -4.68 -4.19 9.58
N VAL A 208 -3.58 -4.90 9.34
CA VAL A 208 -3.40 -5.67 8.10
C VAL A 208 -4.42 -6.80 7.99
N ALA A 209 -4.66 -7.56 9.06
CA ALA A 209 -5.63 -8.63 9.09
C ALA A 209 -7.04 -8.14 8.74
N ARG A 210 -7.46 -7.03 9.34
CA ARG A 210 -8.76 -6.40 9.07
C ARG A 210 -8.86 -5.94 7.62
N ASN A 211 -7.88 -5.22 7.13
CA ASN A 211 -7.90 -4.59 5.81
C ASN A 211 -7.77 -5.61 4.67
N ARG A 212 -7.03 -6.71 4.89
CA ARG A 212 -6.84 -7.78 3.90
C ARG A 212 -7.79 -8.97 4.09
N GLY A 213 -8.63 -8.97 5.12
CA GLY A 213 -9.54 -10.09 5.42
C GLY A 213 -8.82 -11.37 5.85
N LEU A 214 -7.67 -11.25 6.51
CA LEU A 214 -6.84 -12.37 6.96
C LEU A 214 -7.14 -12.74 8.42
N ASP A 215 -6.92 -14.01 8.77
CA ASP A 215 -6.98 -14.47 10.17
C ASP A 215 -5.68 -14.09 10.89
N ALA A 216 -5.78 -13.19 11.88
CA ALA A 216 -4.63 -12.67 12.61
C ALA A 216 -3.82 -13.75 13.33
N GLU A 217 -4.49 -14.85 13.76
CA GLU A 217 -3.86 -15.93 14.55
C GLU A 217 -3.27 -17.04 13.67
N LYS A 218 -3.84 -17.27 12.48
CA LYS A 218 -3.51 -18.44 11.65
C LYS A 218 -2.76 -18.11 10.38
N SER A 219 -2.83 -16.88 9.91
CA SER A 219 -2.18 -16.52 8.66
C SER A 219 -0.65 -16.55 8.80
N PRO A 220 0.07 -17.19 7.87
CA PRO A 220 1.53 -17.30 7.92
C PRO A 220 2.25 -15.98 7.62
N VAL A 221 1.51 -14.94 7.23
CA VAL A 221 2.11 -13.67 6.78
C VAL A 221 2.59 -12.79 7.95
N PHE A 222 2.16 -13.08 9.19
CA PHE A 222 2.44 -12.27 10.38
C PHE A 222 3.73 -12.67 11.13
N THR A 223 4.70 -13.22 10.39
CA THR A 223 6.00 -13.66 10.95
C THR A 223 7.18 -12.79 10.52
N GLY A 224 6.91 -11.68 9.83
CA GLY A 224 7.94 -10.81 9.29
C GLY A 224 8.56 -11.31 7.97
N LYS A 225 8.01 -12.37 7.34
CA LYS A 225 8.48 -12.88 6.05
C LYS A 225 8.08 -11.94 4.90
N MET A 226 8.91 -11.90 3.84
CA MET A 226 8.60 -11.28 2.55
C MET A 226 8.05 -12.33 1.57
N TYR A 227 7.14 -11.91 0.70
CA TYR A 227 6.47 -12.72 -0.32
C TYR A 227 6.60 -12.05 -1.68
N TRP A 228 6.77 -12.85 -2.74
CA TRP A 228 7.05 -12.38 -4.10
C TRP A 228 5.91 -12.74 -5.06
N GLY A 229 5.64 -11.87 -6.02
CA GLY A 229 4.79 -12.16 -7.15
C GLY A 229 3.56 -12.99 -6.80
N GLN A 230 3.42 -14.15 -7.42
CA GLN A 230 2.28 -15.05 -7.21
C GLN A 230 2.15 -15.59 -5.78
N GLU A 231 3.27 -15.75 -5.05
CA GLU A 231 3.22 -16.17 -3.63
C GLU A 231 2.49 -15.11 -2.80
N ALA A 232 2.79 -13.83 -3.01
CA ALA A 232 2.14 -12.71 -2.32
C ALA A 232 0.62 -12.67 -2.56
N ILE A 233 0.20 -12.95 -3.79
CA ILE A 233 -1.22 -13.04 -4.16
C ILE A 233 -1.89 -14.23 -3.46
N SER A 234 -1.23 -15.39 -3.48
CA SER A 234 -1.79 -16.61 -2.88
C SER A 234 -2.01 -16.53 -1.38
N VAL A 235 -1.19 -15.73 -0.67
CA VAL A 235 -1.33 -15.50 0.77
C VAL A 235 -2.21 -14.29 1.12
N GLY A 236 -2.78 -13.61 0.13
CA GLY A 236 -3.72 -12.49 0.29
C GLY A 236 -3.07 -11.13 0.55
N LEU A 237 -1.75 -10.98 0.39
CA LEU A 237 -1.06 -9.71 0.57
C LEU A 237 -1.09 -8.80 -0.66
N ALA A 238 -1.38 -9.35 -1.84
CA ALA A 238 -1.60 -8.60 -3.08
C ALA A 238 -2.84 -9.14 -3.81
N ASP A 239 -3.38 -8.37 -4.75
CA ASP A 239 -4.61 -8.71 -5.47
C ASP A 239 -4.34 -9.13 -6.93
N GLY A 240 -3.15 -8.83 -7.45
CA GLY A 240 -2.77 -9.19 -8.82
C GLY A 240 -1.45 -8.59 -9.25
N ILE A 241 -1.08 -8.90 -10.50
CA ILE A 241 0.06 -8.29 -11.18
C ILE A 241 -0.49 -7.30 -12.18
N GLY A 242 0.03 -6.07 -12.18
CA GLY A 242 -0.37 -5.00 -13.09
C GLY A 242 0.43 -3.73 -12.82
N GLY A 243 0.56 -2.90 -13.85
CA GLY A 243 1.27 -1.63 -13.76
C GLY A 243 0.33 -0.44 -13.58
N ILE A 244 0.85 0.76 -13.84
CA ILE A 244 0.11 2.02 -13.73
C ILE A 244 -1.15 2.04 -14.61
N PRO A 245 -1.13 1.57 -15.87
CA PRO A 245 -2.33 1.58 -16.70
C PRO A 245 -3.48 0.76 -16.11
N GLU A 246 -3.20 -0.45 -15.61
CA GLU A 246 -4.19 -1.31 -14.99
C GLU A 246 -4.69 -0.71 -13.67
N ALA A 247 -3.82 -0.10 -12.88
CA ALA A 247 -4.18 0.59 -11.64
C ALA A 247 -5.09 1.80 -11.89
N ILE A 248 -4.83 2.59 -12.93
CA ILE A 248 -5.69 3.71 -13.34
C ILE A 248 -7.08 3.19 -13.73
N GLN A 249 -7.16 2.12 -14.53
CA GLN A 249 -8.45 1.52 -14.90
C GLN A 249 -9.22 1.03 -13.66
N GLU A 250 -8.52 0.45 -12.69
CA GLU A 250 -9.14 -0.01 -11.45
C GLU A 250 -9.65 1.15 -10.59
N VAL A 251 -8.89 2.26 -10.47
CA VAL A 251 -9.37 3.49 -9.82
C VAL A 251 -10.65 4.00 -10.47
N LEU A 252 -10.69 4.09 -11.80
CA LEU A 252 -11.89 4.55 -12.51
C LEU A 252 -13.07 3.61 -12.27
N ARG A 253 -12.86 2.31 -12.36
CA ARG A 253 -13.90 1.29 -12.11
C ARG A 253 -14.48 1.40 -10.69
N LEU A 254 -13.62 1.57 -9.68
CA LEU A 254 -14.03 1.74 -8.29
C LEU A 254 -14.75 3.07 -8.06
N SER A 255 -14.28 4.15 -8.68
CA SER A 255 -14.92 5.48 -8.61
C SER A 255 -16.34 5.45 -9.22
N GLU A 256 -16.51 4.81 -10.39
CA GLU A 256 -17.83 4.65 -11.03
C GLU A 256 -18.80 3.81 -10.18
N ALA A 257 -18.30 2.75 -9.54
CA ALA A 257 -19.11 1.93 -8.64
C ALA A 257 -19.60 2.70 -7.43
N SER A 258 -18.78 3.60 -6.88
CA SER A 258 -19.15 4.47 -5.75
C SER A 258 -20.18 5.55 -6.16
N GLU A 259 -20.08 6.14 -7.36
CA GLU A 259 -21.01 7.14 -7.87
C GLU A 259 -22.37 6.52 -8.23
N GLY A 260 -22.40 5.30 -8.77
CA GLY A 260 -23.64 4.59 -9.12
C GLY A 260 -24.52 4.27 -7.89
N THR A 261 -23.91 4.13 -6.72
CA THR A 261 -24.63 3.95 -5.45
C THR A 261 -25.18 5.25 -4.87
N ASN A 262 -24.63 6.41 -5.25
CA ASN A 262 -25.01 7.70 -4.68
C ASN A 262 -26.19 8.39 -5.41
N THR A 263 -26.55 7.96 -6.62
CA THR A 263 -27.61 8.57 -7.41
C THR A 263 -29.04 8.14 -7.00
N GLN A 264 -29.18 7.24 -6.03
CA GLN A 264 -30.48 6.78 -5.54
C GLN A 264 -30.88 7.24 -4.13
N ASN A 265 -30.09 8.08 -3.44
CA ASN A 265 -30.42 8.52 -2.08
C ASN A 265 -30.23 10.02 -1.86
N THR A 266 -31.10 10.85 -2.47
CA THR A 266 -31.41 12.20 -1.94
C THR A 266 -32.70 12.11 -1.14
N ASN A 267 -32.60 11.70 0.08
CA ASN A 267 -33.37 12.09 1.29
C ASN A 267 -33.18 11.06 2.37
N THR A 268 -32.28 11.31 3.31
CA THR A 268 -32.45 10.92 4.72
C THR A 268 -31.22 11.35 5.53
N GLU A 269 -31.52 11.88 6.70
CA GLU A 269 -30.64 12.47 7.71
C GLU A 269 -29.39 11.63 8.08
N ILE A 270 -28.31 12.37 8.34
CA ILE A 270 -27.03 11.84 8.84
C ILE A 270 -27.24 11.29 10.25
N ILE A 271 -27.12 9.98 10.41
CA ILE A 271 -26.93 9.34 11.70
C ILE A 271 -25.56 8.67 11.69
N ASN A 272 -24.68 9.10 12.62
CA ASN A 272 -23.38 8.48 12.93
C ASN A 272 -23.51 6.97 13.11
N GLN A 273 -22.92 6.16 12.24
CA GLN A 273 -22.84 4.70 12.43
C GLN A 273 -21.45 4.14 12.12
N LYS A 274 -21.05 3.19 12.96
CA LYS A 274 -19.77 2.46 13.03
C LYS A 274 -19.43 1.63 11.76
N PRO A 275 -18.12 1.24 11.55
CA PRO A 275 -17.63 0.56 10.34
C PRO A 275 -18.31 -0.77 9.95
N ASP A 276 -18.96 -1.46 10.90
CA ASP A 276 -19.65 -2.73 10.63
C ASP A 276 -20.93 -2.59 9.79
N SER A 277 -21.51 -1.38 9.74
CA SER A 277 -22.74 -1.14 8.98
C SER A 277 -22.54 -1.09 7.45
N MET A 278 -21.32 -0.74 7.00
CA MET A 278 -21.02 -0.62 5.55
C MET A 278 -20.87 -1.99 4.88
N LYS A 279 -20.21 -2.96 5.54
CA LYS A 279 -20.10 -4.33 5.02
C LYS A 279 -21.45 -5.04 4.97
N PHE A 280 -22.28 -4.84 6.00
CA PHE A 280 -23.64 -5.40 6.04
C PHE A 280 -24.53 -4.79 4.96
N LYS A 281 -24.44 -3.46 4.74
CA LYS A 281 -25.21 -2.76 3.70
C LYS A 281 -24.81 -3.18 2.28
N ALA A 282 -23.51 -3.34 2.00
CA ALA A 282 -23.02 -3.83 0.70
C ALA A 282 -23.44 -5.28 0.47
N MET A 283 -23.33 -6.14 1.47
CA MET A 283 -23.78 -7.53 1.41
C MET A 283 -25.30 -7.63 1.23
N TRP A 284 -26.08 -6.78 1.91
CA TRP A 284 -27.54 -6.71 1.78
C TRP A 284 -27.96 -6.21 0.41
N THR A 285 -27.29 -5.19 -0.14
CA THR A 285 -27.54 -4.69 -1.49
C THR A 285 -27.26 -5.74 -2.55
N ALA A 286 -26.17 -6.51 -2.39
CA ALA A 286 -25.84 -7.65 -3.27
C ALA A 286 -26.90 -8.76 -3.17
N LEU A 287 -27.39 -9.07 -1.97
CA LEU A 287 -28.48 -10.03 -1.75
C LEU A 287 -29.80 -9.55 -2.39
N ILE A 288 -30.15 -8.28 -2.26
CA ILE A 288 -31.33 -7.68 -2.91
C ILE A 288 -31.21 -7.80 -4.43
N ALA A 289 -30.06 -7.44 -5.01
CA ALA A 289 -29.82 -7.53 -6.45
C ALA A 289 -29.85 -8.98 -6.95
N LEU A 290 -29.29 -9.93 -6.18
CA LEU A 290 -29.23 -11.34 -6.56
C LEU A 290 -30.59 -12.05 -6.48
N PHE A 291 -31.44 -11.67 -5.53
CA PHE A 291 -32.70 -12.36 -5.26
C PHE A 291 -33.96 -11.55 -5.60
N ALA A 292 -33.80 -10.36 -6.21
CA ALA A 292 -34.92 -9.47 -6.56
C ALA A 292 -35.89 -9.21 -5.38
N PHE A 293 -35.37 -9.10 -4.16
CA PHE A 293 -36.15 -8.69 -3.01
C PHE A 293 -36.70 -7.28 -3.25
N SER A 294 -38.00 -7.08 -3.07
CA SER A 294 -38.59 -5.77 -3.07
C SER A 294 -37.97 -4.91 -1.97
N ALA A 295 -37.68 -3.64 -2.26
CA ALA A 295 -36.89 -2.73 -1.42
C ALA A 295 -37.56 -2.34 -0.09
N ALA A 296 -37.93 -3.33 0.71
CA ALA A 296 -38.38 -3.14 2.10
C ALA A 296 -37.15 -3.02 3.03
N LYS A 297 -37.30 -2.27 4.11
CA LYS A 297 -36.23 -2.13 5.11
C LYS A 297 -35.91 -3.50 5.72
N PRO A 298 -34.65 -3.77 6.09
CA PRO A 298 -34.22 -5.08 6.66
C PRO A 298 -35.04 -5.55 7.87
N GLU A 299 -35.64 -4.62 8.59
CA GLU A 299 -36.42 -4.85 9.81
C GLU A 299 -37.86 -5.30 9.55
N GLU A 300 -38.33 -5.23 8.29
CA GLU A 300 -39.73 -5.48 7.91
C GLU A 300 -39.90 -6.68 6.97
N THR A 301 -38.81 -7.40 6.62
CA THR A 301 -38.86 -8.50 5.64
C THR A 301 -38.84 -9.86 6.35
N GLU A 302 -39.98 -10.55 6.41
CA GLU A 302 -39.99 -11.98 6.76
C GLU A 302 -39.38 -12.81 5.63
N VAL A 303 -38.40 -13.63 5.97
CA VAL A 303 -37.81 -14.61 5.04
C VAL A 303 -38.78 -15.76 4.89
N THR A 304 -39.34 -15.91 3.70
CA THR A 304 -40.28 -17.00 3.38
C THR A 304 -39.55 -18.23 2.87
N ASP A 305 -40.22 -19.41 2.91
CA ASP A 305 -39.70 -20.66 2.35
C ASP A 305 -39.37 -20.54 0.85
N GLU A 306 -40.09 -19.70 0.12
CA GLU A 306 -39.81 -19.41 -1.31
C GLU A 306 -38.48 -18.65 -1.48
N HIS A 307 -38.16 -17.75 -0.57
CA HIS A 307 -36.89 -17.03 -0.57
C HIS A 307 -35.74 -18.00 -0.27
N LEU A 308 -35.91 -18.93 0.67
CA LEU A 308 -34.92 -19.95 1.02
C LEU A 308 -34.69 -20.91 -0.15
N ALA A 309 -35.74 -21.33 -0.85
CA ALA A 309 -35.63 -22.20 -2.04
C ALA A 309 -34.84 -21.53 -3.17
N LYS A 310 -35.09 -20.25 -3.44
CA LYS A 310 -34.30 -19.47 -4.43
C LYS A 310 -32.84 -19.33 -4.06
N ILE A 311 -32.55 -19.15 -2.76
CA ILE A 311 -31.18 -19.10 -2.25
C ILE A 311 -30.47 -20.43 -2.51
N ASP A 312 -31.15 -21.54 -2.19
CA ASP A 312 -30.59 -22.89 -2.36
C ASP A 312 -30.34 -23.24 -3.85
N GLU A 313 -31.25 -22.85 -4.74
CA GLU A 313 -31.09 -23.00 -6.20
C GLU A 313 -29.88 -22.18 -6.71
N THR A 314 -29.73 -20.93 -6.22
CA THR A 314 -28.63 -20.06 -6.61
C THR A 314 -27.30 -20.58 -6.09
N ILE A 315 -27.23 -21.06 -4.84
CA ILE A 315 -26.03 -21.68 -4.27
C ILE A 315 -25.66 -22.92 -5.09
N THR A 316 -26.62 -23.75 -5.45
CA THR A 316 -26.40 -24.95 -6.27
C THR A 316 -25.82 -24.58 -7.64
N SER A 317 -26.39 -23.57 -8.31
CA SER A 317 -25.92 -23.08 -9.60
C SER A 317 -24.51 -22.50 -9.53
N LEU A 318 -24.22 -21.68 -8.50
CA LEU A 318 -22.89 -21.12 -8.27
C LEU A 318 -21.86 -22.18 -7.97
N THR A 319 -22.24 -23.18 -7.19
CA THR A 319 -21.35 -24.32 -6.86
C THR A 319 -20.99 -25.14 -8.11
N ALA A 320 -21.97 -25.36 -9.00
CA ALA A 320 -21.72 -26.02 -10.29
C ALA A 320 -20.79 -25.18 -11.18
N SER A 321 -21.00 -23.86 -11.23
CA SER A 321 -20.16 -22.94 -12.00
C SER A 321 -18.72 -22.86 -11.45
N LEU A 322 -18.57 -22.88 -10.15
CA LEU A 322 -17.27 -22.92 -9.47
C LEU A 322 -16.51 -24.20 -9.84
N LYS A 323 -17.16 -25.36 -9.81
CA LYS A 323 -16.55 -26.64 -10.19
C LYS A 323 -16.04 -26.63 -11.64
N VAL A 324 -16.82 -26.06 -12.57
CA VAL A 324 -16.39 -25.91 -13.98
C VAL A 324 -15.19 -24.97 -14.09
N ALA A 325 -15.15 -23.90 -13.31
CA ALA A 325 -14.02 -22.99 -13.28
C ALA A 325 -12.76 -23.67 -12.73
N GLU A 326 -12.87 -24.44 -11.65
CA GLU A 326 -11.76 -25.20 -11.05
C GLU A 326 -11.18 -26.24 -12.04
N GLU A 327 -12.05 -26.94 -12.79
CA GLU A 327 -11.62 -27.88 -13.85
C GLU A 327 -10.85 -27.15 -14.96
N LYS A 328 -11.29 -25.94 -15.37
CA LYS A 328 -10.57 -25.12 -16.36
C LYS A 328 -9.21 -24.63 -15.82
N VAL A 329 -9.15 -24.20 -14.57
CA VAL A 329 -7.89 -23.81 -13.93
C VAL A 329 -6.91 -24.97 -13.90
N THR A 330 -7.38 -26.16 -13.55
CA THR A 330 -6.54 -27.38 -13.55
C THR A 330 -5.99 -27.70 -14.94
N ALA A 331 -6.84 -27.61 -15.98
CA ALA A 331 -6.44 -27.83 -17.36
C ALA A 331 -5.42 -26.80 -17.84
N LEU A 332 -5.63 -25.52 -17.54
CA LEU A 332 -4.71 -24.43 -17.88
C LEU A 332 -3.38 -24.57 -17.14
N THR A 333 -3.40 -24.96 -15.89
CA THR A 333 -2.18 -25.20 -15.09
C THR A 333 -1.33 -26.31 -15.74
N SER A 334 -1.97 -27.39 -16.22
CA SER A 334 -1.28 -28.46 -16.93
C SER A 334 -0.69 -27.97 -18.25
N GLN A 335 -1.41 -27.13 -19.01
CA GLN A 335 -0.89 -26.54 -20.25
C GLN A 335 0.31 -25.63 -20.00
N VAL A 336 0.25 -24.80 -18.96
CA VAL A 336 1.37 -23.92 -18.55
C VAL A 336 2.60 -24.77 -18.18
N ALA A 337 2.43 -25.87 -17.46
CA ALA A 337 3.53 -26.77 -17.12
C ALA A 337 4.19 -27.38 -18.39
N THR A 338 3.38 -27.80 -19.36
CA THR A 338 3.87 -28.34 -20.65
C THR A 338 4.65 -27.24 -21.39
N LEU A 339 4.06 -26.06 -21.57
CA LEU A 339 4.71 -24.94 -22.28
C LEU A 339 5.99 -24.47 -21.59
N THR A 340 6.04 -24.53 -20.27
CA THR A 340 7.24 -24.19 -19.49
C THR A 340 8.36 -25.19 -19.77
N THR A 341 8.04 -26.47 -19.86
CA THR A 341 9.00 -27.54 -20.21
C THR A 341 9.52 -27.34 -21.63
N GLU A 342 8.63 -27.13 -22.60
CA GLU A 342 9.00 -26.87 -24.00
C GLU A 342 9.87 -25.62 -24.15
N ASN A 343 9.55 -24.55 -23.43
CA ASN A 343 10.36 -23.31 -23.43
C ASN A 343 11.76 -23.56 -22.86
N THR A 344 11.86 -24.37 -21.81
CA THR A 344 13.15 -24.76 -21.22
C THR A 344 14.00 -25.58 -22.21
N GLU A 345 13.38 -26.50 -22.91
CA GLU A 345 14.06 -27.28 -23.96
C GLU A 345 14.49 -26.43 -25.15
N LEU A 346 13.64 -25.49 -25.59
CA LEU A 346 13.99 -24.55 -26.68
C LEU A 346 15.14 -23.62 -26.26
N LYS A 347 15.14 -23.13 -25.01
CA LYS A 347 16.25 -22.35 -24.48
C LYS A 347 17.55 -23.13 -24.39
N ALA A 348 17.49 -24.43 -24.03
CA ALA A 348 18.66 -25.30 -24.01
C ALA A 348 19.23 -25.55 -25.43
N LYS A 349 18.38 -25.57 -26.45
CA LYS A 349 18.78 -25.72 -27.86
C LYS A 349 19.30 -24.42 -28.49
N SER A 350 19.01 -23.25 -27.90
CA SER A 350 19.40 -21.93 -28.41
C SER A 350 20.65 -21.37 -27.76
N GLN A 351 21.62 -22.20 -27.35
CA GLN A 351 22.88 -21.73 -26.79
C GLN A 351 23.63 -20.85 -27.81
N PRO A 352 24.13 -19.66 -27.42
CA PRO A 352 24.92 -18.83 -28.34
C PRO A 352 26.25 -19.52 -28.62
N ILE A 353 26.62 -19.53 -29.89
CA ILE A 353 27.97 -19.92 -30.34
C ILE A 353 28.94 -18.90 -29.73
N ILE A 354 29.69 -19.32 -28.71
CA ILE A 354 30.77 -18.52 -28.14
C ILE A 354 31.90 -18.54 -29.13
N THR A 355 32.03 -17.49 -29.95
CA THR A 355 33.27 -17.24 -30.69
C THR A 355 34.26 -16.59 -29.74
N THR A 356 35.20 -17.40 -29.27
CA THR A 356 36.38 -16.90 -28.54
C THR A 356 37.21 -16.07 -29.47
N LYS A 357 37.30 -14.76 -29.20
CA LYS A 357 38.37 -13.91 -29.73
C LYS A 357 38.83 -12.89 -28.69
N GLY A 358 40.07 -13.04 -28.27
CA GLY A 358 40.98 -11.99 -27.87
C GLY A 358 40.80 -11.36 -26.50
N ALA A 359 41.78 -11.62 -25.65
CA ALA A 359 42.04 -10.97 -24.39
C ALA A 359 42.46 -9.47 -24.57
N ASP A 360 42.34 -8.73 -23.44
CA ASP A 360 43.02 -7.46 -23.11
C ASP A 360 42.30 -6.17 -23.52
N ALA A 361 41.57 -5.59 -22.53
CA ALA A 361 41.52 -4.13 -22.27
C ALA A 361 41.13 -3.88 -20.79
N PRO A 362 41.69 -2.87 -20.12
CA PRO A 362 41.49 -2.63 -18.69
C PRO A 362 40.13 -2.00 -18.40
N ILE A 363 39.57 -2.36 -17.22
CA ILE A 363 38.30 -1.83 -16.68
C ILE A 363 38.55 -0.41 -16.17
N ASP A 364 37.87 0.58 -16.75
CA ASP A 364 37.82 1.96 -16.25
C ASP A 364 36.74 2.06 -15.17
N THR A 365 37.15 2.34 -13.95
CA THR A 365 36.29 2.54 -12.77
C THR A 365 36.03 4.02 -12.59
N ASN A 366 35.15 4.63 -13.40
CA ASN A 366 34.63 5.96 -13.10
C ASN A 366 33.35 6.28 -13.88
N THR A 367 32.16 5.86 -13.34
CA THR A 367 30.88 6.52 -13.68
C THR A 367 29.85 6.24 -12.60
N ASP A 368 29.91 7.02 -11.53
CA ASP A 368 28.80 7.19 -10.59
C ASP A 368 28.22 8.60 -10.85
N SER A 369 27.27 8.75 -11.78
CA SER A 369 26.43 9.96 -11.85
C SER A 369 25.20 9.92 -12.75
N ASP A 370 24.83 8.80 -13.39
CA ASP A 370 23.79 8.85 -14.44
C ASP A 370 22.43 8.18 -14.11
N TRP A 371 22.24 7.61 -12.94
CA TRP A 371 21.01 6.89 -12.60
C TRP A 371 19.77 7.79 -12.49
N ASN A 372 19.91 9.01 -11.99
CA ASN A 372 18.76 9.92 -11.77
C ASN A 372 18.21 10.56 -13.07
N ASN A 373 19.06 10.72 -14.10
CA ASN A 373 18.62 11.31 -15.38
C ASN A 373 17.95 10.28 -16.31
N GLU A 374 18.31 9.01 -16.21
CA GLU A 374 17.73 7.95 -17.05
C GLU A 374 16.31 7.57 -16.60
N PHE A 375 16.01 7.66 -15.31
CA PHE A 375 14.71 7.33 -14.76
C PHE A 375 13.63 8.36 -15.11
N SER A 376 13.94 9.65 -15.00
CA SER A 376 13.02 10.74 -15.39
C SER A 376 12.73 10.78 -16.89
N GLY A 377 13.72 10.42 -17.72
CA GLY A 377 13.55 10.33 -19.17
C GLY A 377 12.69 9.17 -19.64
N LYS A 378 12.74 8.03 -18.95
CA LYS A 378 11.97 6.82 -19.33
C LYS A 378 10.47 6.95 -19.03
N ILE A 379 10.09 7.62 -17.96
CA ILE A 379 8.66 7.85 -17.61
C ILE A 379 8.02 8.77 -18.66
N GLY A 380 8.68 9.85 -19.04
CA GLY A 380 8.17 10.76 -20.08
C GLY A 380 8.06 10.12 -21.48
N THR A 381 8.90 9.14 -21.77
CA THR A 381 8.92 8.45 -23.07
C THR A 381 7.87 7.34 -23.14
N LEU A 382 7.60 6.64 -22.02
CA LEU A 382 6.55 5.64 -21.92
C LEU A 382 5.16 6.27 -22.02
N ALA A 383 4.93 7.39 -21.36
CA ALA A 383 3.65 8.11 -21.43
C ALA A 383 3.31 8.57 -22.87
N LYS A 384 4.32 8.97 -23.67
CA LYS A 384 4.13 9.37 -25.10
C LYS A 384 3.94 8.19 -26.06
N LYS A 385 4.28 6.97 -25.68
CA LYS A 385 4.19 5.78 -26.54
C LYS A 385 2.86 5.05 -26.44
N TYR A 386 2.09 5.30 -25.37
CA TYR A 386 0.83 4.60 -25.08
C TYR A 386 -0.38 5.53 -24.91
N LEU A 387 -0.23 6.83 -25.21
CA LEU A 387 -1.28 7.81 -25.51
C LEU A 387 -1.39 8.02 -27.03
#